data_204ce8005fb29d1940e8ed730ca100a0
#
_entry.id   204ce8005fb29d1940e8ed730ca100a0
#
_cell.length_a   1.000
_cell.length_b   1.000
_cell.length_c   1.000
_cell.angle_alpha   90.00
_cell.angle_beta   90.00
_cell.angle_gamma   90.00
#
_symmetry.space_group_name_H-M   'P 1'
#
loop_
_entity.id
_entity.type
_entity.pdbx_description
1 polymer ?
#
loop_
_entity_poly.entity_id
_entity_poly.type
_entity_poly.pdbx_seq_one_letter_code
_entity_poly.pdbx_strand_id
1 'polypeptide(L)'
;MTKRQWWAKPRLRTDEEEDRERRVGWLELFFDLVFVVVVAELSHSLAEHISLAGVIGFILLFIPVWWIWIGGTFYNERFETNDVSNRVFVFLQMLPVAALAVFAHDALGETSTGFALAYAAGRVIIITLWLRGGWHDQRFRPVSNRYAIGFGLSFLLFVTSVFVPPPVRFWLWGLGLLIDLVTPMTTLHIQARLPRFSTSRLPERLGLFVIIVLGETLVGVVRGVAAQHHLTLATMLTGGLGMALGFGLWWVYFDFVARRQFKRGRWWPITWTYLHLPLLMGIVAAGAGVNNVVASETTALSAETRWLISGAVAAALIFTGLIELVLQRREDEPTHPQLSPALKFAAGLGAIGVAGIGQDFGPIILLSLLMGLIIIQMIYGAYVWFRQPLAEPMLET
;
A
#
# COMPACT_ATOMS: atom_id res chain seq x y z
N MET A 1 35.46 19.17 2.39
CA MET A 1 34.87 17.95 3.03
C MET A 1 34.06 18.39 4.25
N THR A 2 32.75 18.40 4.19
CA THR A 2 31.86 18.70 5.31
C THR A 2 31.89 17.55 6.32
N LYS A 3 32.23 17.87 7.58
CA LYS A 3 32.24 16.87 8.67
C LYS A 3 30.82 16.29 8.85
N ARG A 4 30.72 14.98 9.04
CA ARG A 4 29.46 14.30 9.41
C ARG A 4 28.93 14.91 10.71
N GLN A 5 27.65 15.33 10.71
CA GLN A 5 27.02 15.98 11.87
C GLN A 5 26.11 14.99 12.58
N TRP A 6 26.05 15.11 13.92
CA TRP A 6 25.09 14.37 14.74
C TRP A 6 23.65 14.84 14.51
N TRP A 7 23.50 16.15 14.25
CA TRP A 7 22.24 16.83 14.08
C TRP A 7 22.36 17.83 12.93
N ALA A 8 21.87 17.48 11.77
CA ALA A 8 21.82 18.38 10.63
C ALA A 8 20.43 19.06 10.55
N LYS A 9 20.41 20.27 10.03
CA LYS A 9 19.15 20.96 9.73
C LYS A 9 18.46 20.23 8.57
N PRO A 10 17.16 19.85 8.69
CA PRO A 10 16.41 19.35 7.55
C PRO A 10 16.41 20.36 6.42
N ARG A 11 16.82 19.95 5.23
CA ARG A 11 16.80 20.80 4.03
C ARG A 11 15.56 20.47 3.23
N LEU A 12 14.79 21.50 2.86
CA LEU A 12 13.68 21.36 1.96
C LEU A 12 14.21 21.00 0.57
N ARG A 13 13.75 19.89 0.01
CA ARG A 13 14.14 19.46 -1.35
C ARG A 13 13.42 20.29 -2.39
N THR A 14 14.15 20.66 -3.44
CA THR A 14 13.67 21.43 -4.59
C THR A 14 13.83 20.65 -5.88
N ASP A 15 13.03 20.96 -6.90
CA ASP A 15 13.07 20.33 -8.23
C ASP A 15 14.43 20.43 -8.92
N GLU A 16 15.22 21.45 -8.59
CA GLU A 16 16.58 21.66 -9.15
C GLU A 16 17.56 20.54 -8.77
N GLU A 17 17.22 19.72 -7.78
CA GLU A 17 18.01 18.58 -7.36
C GLU A 17 17.51 17.25 -7.97
N GLU A 18 16.51 17.27 -8.85
CA GLU A 18 15.92 16.08 -9.51
C GLU A 18 16.91 15.33 -10.41
N ASP A 19 17.89 16.02 -11.01
CA ASP A 19 18.90 15.42 -11.90
C ASP A 19 19.91 14.51 -11.17
N ARG A 20 19.88 14.46 -9.85
CA ARG A 20 20.66 13.46 -9.12
C ARG A 20 19.78 12.26 -8.84
N GLU A 21 19.85 11.25 -9.72
CA GLU A 21 19.28 9.91 -9.48
C GLU A 21 19.75 9.38 -8.12
N ARG A 22 18.91 9.53 -7.13
CA ARG A 22 19.18 9.01 -5.80
C ARG A 22 18.32 7.76 -5.58
N ARG A 23 18.98 6.62 -5.53
CA ARG A 23 18.33 5.33 -5.21
C ARG A 23 17.79 5.35 -3.78
N VAL A 24 16.75 4.55 -3.53
CA VAL A 24 16.21 4.32 -2.18
C VAL A 24 17.34 3.87 -1.25
N GLY A 25 17.42 4.49 -0.06
CA GLY A 25 18.47 4.20 0.90
C GLY A 25 18.24 2.87 1.63
N TRP A 26 19.34 2.19 2.02
CA TRP A 26 19.27 0.94 2.80
C TRP A 26 18.47 1.07 4.10
N LEU A 27 18.50 2.25 4.73
CA LEU A 27 17.73 2.53 5.95
C LEU A 27 16.22 2.61 5.66
N GLU A 28 15.84 3.16 4.51
CA GLU A 28 14.44 3.22 4.06
C GLU A 28 13.91 1.82 3.74
N LEU A 29 14.73 0.98 3.09
CA LEU A 29 14.37 -0.43 2.83
C LEU A 29 14.21 -1.22 4.13
N PHE A 30 15.09 -0.99 5.11
CA PHE A 30 14.98 -1.64 6.41
C PHE A 30 13.73 -1.18 7.19
N PHE A 31 13.37 0.10 7.08
CA PHE A 31 12.12 0.62 7.61
C PHE A 31 10.91 -0.06 6.98
N ASP A 32 10.90 -0.19 5.64
CA ASP A 32 9.80 -0.83 4.91
C ASP A 32 9.65 -2.31 5.31
N LEU A 33 10.75 -3.00 5.64
CA LEU A 33 10.73 -4.40 6.09
C LEU A 33 9.94 -4.62 7.39
N VAL A 34 9.93 -3.64 8.30
CA VAL A 34 9.15 -3.76 9.56
C VAL A 34 7.64 -3.81 9.28
N PHE A 35 7.19 -3.15 8.21
CA PHE A 35 5.79 -3.19 7.80
C PHE A 35 5.34 -4.54 7.25
N VAL A 36 6.28 -5.38 6.75
CA VAL A 36 5.96 -6.75 6.33
C VAL A 36 5.27 -7.49 7.48
N VAL A 37 5.81 -7.37 8.70
CA VAL A 37 5.31 -8.12 9.85
C VAL A 37 3.88 -7.74 10.20
N VAL A 38 3.56 -6.43 10.26
CA VAL A 38 2.20 -6.00 10.59
C VAL A 38 1.21 -6.30 9.46
N VAL A 39 1.64 -6.22 8.20
CA VAL A 39 0.80 -6.60 7.06
C VAL A 39 0.51 -8.09 7.08
N ALA A 40 1.52 -8.92 7.41
CA ALA A 40 1.37 -10.36 7.56
C ALA A 40 0.35 -10.72 8.66
N GLU A 41 0.41 -10.06 9.82
CA GLU A 41 -0.56 -10.27 10.91
C GLU A 41 -1.97 -9.86 10.51
N LEU A 42 -2.14 -8.75 9.80
CA LEU A 42 -3.44 -8.33 9.28
C LEU A 42 -3.99 -9.30 8.23
N SER A 43 -3.12 -9.80 7.33
CA SER A 43 -3.47 -10.82 6.33
C SER A 43 -3.92 -12.13 7.01
N HIS A 44 -3.18 -12.54 8.04
CA HIS A 44 -3.45 -13.76 8.80
C HIS A 44 -4.80 -13.66 9.54
N SER A 45 -5.01 -12.58 10.27
CA SER A 45 -6.29 -12.33 10.97
C SER A 45 -7.48 -12.31 10.00
N LEU A 46 -7.32 -11.72 8.81
CA LEU A 46 -8.36 -11.75 7.76
C LEU A 46 -8.60 -13.18 7.25
N ALA A 47 -7.55 -13.99 7.07
CA ALA A 47 -7.66 -15.37 6.61
C ALA A 47 -8.38 -16.28 7.62
N GLU A 48 -8.25 -16.00 8.92
CA GLU A 48 -8.94 -16.75 9.99
C GLU A 48 -10.40 -16.32 10.17
N HIS A 49 -10.74 -15.08 9.83
CA HIS A 49 -12.07 -14.51 10.07
C HIS A 49 -12.69 -13.97 8.77
N ILE A 50 -12.90 -14.84 7.77
CA ILE A 50 -13.51 -14.46 6.49
C ILE A 50 -15.00 -14.20 6.68
N SER A 51 -15.33 -12.92 6.89
CA SER A 51 -16.70 -12.43 6.99
C SER A 51 -16.74 -10.97 6.57
N LEU A 52 -17.93 -10.41 6.35
CA LEU A 52 -18.04 -8.98 6.09
C LEU A 52 -17.47 -8.14 7.25
N ALA A 53 -17.69 -8.57 8.50
CA ALA A 53 -17.11 -7.92 9.68
C ALA A 53 -15.58 -8.02 9.69
N GLY A 54 -15.01 -9.18 9.33
CA GLY A 54 -13.57 -9.38 9.20
C GLY A 54 -12.94 -8.49 8.13
N VAL A 55 -13.59 -8.35 6.96
CA VAL A 55 -13.13 -7.46 5.89
C VAL A 55 -13.17 -6.00 6.33
N ILE A 56 -14.26 -5.55 6.98
CA ILE A 56 -14.35 -4.18 7.52
C ILE A 56 -13.28 -3.95 8.60
N GLY A 57 -13.08 -4.93 9.48
CA GLY A 57 -12.04 -4.88 10.49
C GLY A 57 -10.64 -4.76 9.87
N PHE A 58 -10.34 -5.59 8.86
CA PHE A 58 -9.09 -5.51 8.12
C PHE A 58 -8.88 -4.12 7.49
N ILE A 59 -9.89 -3.55 6.84
CA ILE A 59 -9.82 -2.20 6.26
C ILE A 59 -9.51 -1.16 7.34
N LEU A 60 -10.24 -1.19 8.47
CA LEU A 60 -10.05 -0.25 9.58
C LEU A 60 -8.64 -0.34 10.19
N LEU A 61 -8.07 -1.53 10.27
CA LEU A 61 -6.73 -1.74 10.85
C LEU A 61 -5.60 -1.50 9.85
N PHE A 62 -5.85 -1.70 8.55
CA PHE A 62 -4.85 -1.45 7.51
C PHE A 62 -4.59 0.06 7.31
N ILE A 63 -5.63 0.89 7.42
CA ILE A 63 -5.51 2.35 7.25
C ILE A 63 -4.46 2.95 8.19
N PRO A 64 -4.50 2.78 9.52
CA PRO A 64 -3.50 3.35 10.43
C PRO A 64 -2.09 2.83 10.18
N VAL A 65 -1.92 1.57 9.82
CA VAL A 65 -0.62 0.99 9.48
C VAL A 65 -0.04 1.69 8.25
N TRP A 66 -0.80 1.76 7.17
CA TRP A 66 -0.40 2.45 5.95
C TRP A 66 -0.13 3.94 6.20
N TRP A 67 -0.93 4.57 7.09
CA TRP A 67 -0.81 5.99 7.37
C TRP A 67 0.50 6.36 8.09
N ILE A 68 1.01 5.50 8.96
CA ILE A 68 2.33 5.68 9.56
C ILE A 68 3.42 5.57 8.48
N TRP A 69 3.31 4.55 7.62
CA TRP A 69 4.27 4.33 6.54
C TRP A 69 4.35 5.52 5.59
N ILE A 70 3.20 5.95 5.06
CA ILE A 70 3.15 7.04 4.09
C ILE A 70 3.55 8.38 4.70
N GLY A 71 3.21 8.60 5.98
CA GLY A 71 3.63 9.80 6.71
C GLY A 71 5.15 9.94 6.81
N GLY A 72 5.87 8.87 7.15
CA GLY A 72 7.33 8.81 7.15
C GLY A 72 7.92 8.97 5.76
N THR A 73 7.31 8.32 4.76
CA THR A 73 7.70 8.41 3.35
C THR A 73 7.63 9.85 2.84
N PHE A 74 6.50 10.54 3.05
CA PHE A 74 6.36 11.93 2.62
C PHE A 74 7.29 12.88 3.34
N TYR A 75 7.58 12.65 4.63
CA TYR A 75 8.56 13.46 5.34
C TYR A 75 9.95 13.30 4.71
N ASN A 76 10.40 12.07 4.46
CA ASN A 76 11.71 11.78 3.87
C ASN A 76 11.84 12.26 2.41
N GLU A 77 10.71 12.31 1.68
CA GLU A 77 10.67 12.92 0.35
C GLU A 77 10.76 14.45 0.41
N ARG A 78 10.18 15.08 1.43
CA ARG A 78 10.14 16.53 1.55
C ARG A 78 11.40 17.14 2.16
N PHE A 79 12.00 16.41 3.11
CA PHE A 79 13.19 16.86 3.82
C PHE A 79 14.34 15.88 3.67
N GLU A 80 15.47 16.41 3.23
CA GLU A 80 16.70 15.65 3.19
C GLU A 80 17.47 15.82 4.51
N THR A 81 17.73 14.70 5.18
CA THR A 81 18.63 14.63 6.31
C THR A 81 19.51 13.39 6.19
N ASN A 82 20.81 13.56 6.18
CA ASN A 82 21.76 12.44 6.16
C ASN A 82 22.68 12.53 7.38
N ASP A 83 22.09 12.41 8.55
CA ASP A 83 22.77 12.55 9.84
C ASP A 83 22.36 11.39 10.79
N VAL A 84 22.98 11.37 11.98
CA VAL A 84 22.68 10.36 13.00
C VAL A 84 21.23 10.52 13.51
N SER A 85 20.75 11.77 13.64
CA SER A 85 19.39 12.02 14.13
C SER A 85 18.33 11.39 13.25
N ASN A 86 18.51 11.40 11.92
CA ASN A 86 17.58 10.75 10.99
C ASN A 86 17.50 9.23 11.24
N ARG A 87 18.66 8.59 11.46
CA ARG A 87 18.71 7.15 11.78
C ARG A 87 17.97 6.83 13.08
N VAL A 88 18.14 7.68 14.10
CA VAL A 88 17.43 7.53 15.39
C VAL A 88 15.92 7.71 15.20
N PHE A 89 15.46 8.71 14.46
CA PHE A 89 14.03 8.90 14.20
C PHE A 89 13.41 7.76 13.38
N VAL A 90 14.12 7.24 12.38
CA VAL A 90 13.67 6.07 11.63
C VAL A 90 13.56 4.85 12.53
N PHE A 91 14.57 4.59 13.39
CA PHE A 91 14.49 3.52 14.37
C PHE A 91 13.33 3.70 15.36
N LEU A 92 13.13 4.92 15.88
CA LEU A 92 12.01 5.23 16.76
C LEU A 92 10.65 5.00 16.08
N GLN A 93 10.53 5.24 14.78
CA GLN A 93 9.31 4.93 14.02
C GLN A 93 9.06 3.43 13.88
N MET A 94 10.11 2.60 13.84
CA MET A 94 9.98 1.14 13.75
C MET A 94 9.34 0.53 15.02
N LEU A 95 9.59 1.10 16.19
CA LEU A 95 9.07 0.57 17.46
C LEU A 95 7.54 0.57 17.53
N PRO A 96 6.83 1.67 17.24
CA PRO A 96 5.37 1.66 17.17
C PRO A 96 4.81 0.70 16.11
N VAL A 97 5.48 0.55 14.96
CA VAL A 97 5.05 -0.37 13.90
C VAL A 97 5.17 -1.82 14.37
N ALA A 98 6.27 -2.16 15.04
CA ALA A 98 6.44 -3.49 15.64
C ALA A 98 5.38 -3.74 16.75
N ALA A 99 5.06 -2.71 17.55
CA ALA A 99 3.99 -2.81 18.54
C ALA A 99 2.60 -2.98 17.88
N LEU A 100 2.33 -2.28 16.75
CA LEU A 100 1.10 -2.52 15.97
C LEU A 100 1.00 -3.97 15.52
N ALA A 101 2.08 -4.59 15.05
CA ALA A 101 2.09 -5.99 14.67
C ALA A 101 1.72 -6.93 15.84
N VAL A 102 2.28 -6.68 17.03
CA VAL A 102 1.96 -7.47 18.24
C VAL A 102 0.48 -7.40 18.60
N PHE A 103 -0.16 -6.24 18.41
CA PHE A 103 -1.55 -6.04 18.78
C PHE A 103 -2.54 -6.25 17.62
N ALA A 104 -2.06 -6.46 16.38
CA ALA A 104 -2.90 -6.50 15.18
C ALA A 104 -3.91 -7.66 15.16
N HIS A 105 -3.52 -8.83 15.71
CA HIS A 105 -4.32 -10.05 15.62
C HIS A 105 -5.72 -9.90 16.23
N ASP A 106 -5.82 -9.28 17.39
CA ASP A 106 -7.10 -9.01 18.09
C ASP A 106 -7.32 -7.52 18.39
N ALA A 107 -6.92 -6.68 17.44
CA ALA A 107 -6.95 -5.22 17.63
C ALA A 107 -8.38 -4.64 17.76
N LEU A 108 -9.40 -5.36 17.35
CA LEU A 108 -10.80 -4.98 17.55
C LEU A 108 -11.43 -5.61 18.81
N GLY A 109 -10.67 -6.45 19.52
CA GLY A 109 -11.04 -7.11 20.77
C GLY A 109 -10.19 -6.64 21.94
N GLU A 110 -9.54 -7.59 22.62
CA GLU A 110 -8.81 -7.39 23.88
C GLU A 110 -7.56 -6.50 23.70
N THR A 111 -6.86 -6.59 22.57
CA THR A 111 -5.64 -5.83 22.32
C THR A 111 -5.87 -4.42 21.76
N SER A 112 -7.13 -4.00 21.63
CA SER A 112 -7.51 -2.70 21.05
C SER A 112 -6.85 -1.49 21.73
N THR A 113 -6.67 -1.54 23.04
CA THR A 113 -5.95 -0.49 23.80
C THR A 113 -4.47 -0.40 23.39
N GLY A 114 -3.79 -1.55 23.28
CA GLY A 114 -2.40 -1.62 22.84
C GLY A 114 -2.21 -1.12 21.41
N PHE A 115 -3.12 -1.49 20.50
CA PHE A 115 -3.10 -1.02 19.12
C PHE A 115 -3.29 0.51 19.03
N ALA A 116 -4.23 1.08 19.80
CA ALA A 116 -4.45 2.52 19.84
C ALA A 116 -3.21 3.28 20.35
N LEU A 117 -2.58 2.80 21.42
CA LEU A 117 -1.37 3.41 21.97
C LEU A 117 -0.17 3.29 21.03
N ALA A 118 -0.01 2.16 20.34
CA ALA A 118 1.03 1.97 19.35
C ALA A 118 0.86 2.94 18.17
N TYR A 119 -0.38 3.09 17.68
CA TYR A 119 -0.67 4.09 16.63
C TYR A 119 -0.38 5.50 17.11
N ALA A 120 -0.86 5.88 18.30
CA ALA A 120 -0.62 7.18 18.90
C ALA A 120 0.88 7.49 19.05
N ALA A 121 1.69 6.51 19.48
CA ALA A 121 3.15 6.66 19.57
C ALA A 121 3.78 6.93 18.20
N GLY A 122 3.37 6.21 17.15
CA GLY A 122 3.80 6.49 15.78
C GLY A 122 3.43 7.89 15.32
N ARG A 123 2.23 8.37 15.66
CA ARG A 123 1.78 9.74 15.33
C ARG A 123 2.62 10.82 15.99
N VAL A 124 2.99 10.65 17.27
CA VAL A 124 3.87 11.61 17.98
C VAL A 124 5.19 11.79 17.25
N ILE A 125 5.80 10.69 16.79
CA ILE A 125 7.09 10.76 16.09
C ILE A 125 6.93 11.51 14.76
N ILE A 126 5.89 11.21 13.98
CA ILE A 126 5.60 11.89 12.71
C ILE A 126 5.33 13.39 12.94
N ILE A 127 4.53 13.75 13.95
CA ILE A 127 4.25 15.15 14.31
C ILE A 127 5.57 15.87 14.66
N THR A 128 6.43 15.24 15.46
CA THR A 128 7.73 15.78 15.86
C THR A 128 8.61 16.05 14.65
N LEU A 129 8.64 15.13 13.68
CA LEU A 129 9.40 15.29 12.44
C LEU A 129 8.89 16.47 11.62
N TRP A 130 7.58 16.60 11.41
CA TRP A 130 7.00 17.72 10.68
C TRP A 130 7.22 19.05 11.38
N LEU A 131 7.11 19.11 12.72
CA LEU A 131 7.42 20.32 13.51
C LEU A 131 8.90 20.68 13.40
N ARG A 132 9.80 19.70 13.44
CA ARG A 132 11.24 19.90 13.22
C ARG A 132 11.51 20.54 11.85
N GLY A 133 10.85 20.01 10.78
CA GLY A 133 10.95 20.59 9.44
C GLY A 133 10.51 22.05 9.37
N GLY A 134 9.34 22.37 9.94
CA GLY A 134 8.80 23.73 9.99
C GLY A 134 9.56 24.69 10.91
N TRP A 135 10.27 24.16 11.92
CA TRP A 135 11.16 24.97 12.77
C TRP A 135 12.38 25.46 12.01
N HIS A 136 12.97 24.60 11.19
CA HIS A 136 14.20 24.92 10.45
C HIS A 136 13.95 25.66 9.13
N ASP A 137 12.80 25.42 8.46
CA ASP A 137 12.41 26.16 7.26
C ASP A 137 11.11 26.94 7.52
N GLN A 138 11.23 28.27 7.66
CA GLN A 138 10.09 29.15 7.94
C GLN A 138 9.03 29.14 6.82
N ARG A 139 9.43 28.87 5.56
CA ARG A 139 8.50 28.79 4.42
C ARG A 139 7.55 27.60 4.58
N PHE A 140 8.04 26.51 5.18
CA PHE A 140 7.26 25.30 5.42
C PHE A 140 6.42 25.35 6.72
N ARG A 141 6.71 26.27 7.63
CA ARG A 141 6.05 26.40 8.94
C ARG A 141 4.52 26.40 8.89
N PRO A 142 3.83 27.08 7.93
CA PRO A 142 2.38 27.05 7.85
C PRO A 142 1.81 25.65 7.56
N VAL A 143 2.49 24.83 6.74
CA VAL A 143 2.13 23.44 6.47
C VAL A 143 2.35 22.58 7.71
N SER A 144 3.55 22.72 8.32
CA SER A 144 3.92 22.00 9.55
C SER A 144 2.94 22.23 10.69
N ASN A 145 2.51 23.46 10.91
CA ASN A 145 1.53 23.80 11.95
C ASN A 145 0.17 23.13 11.69
N ARG A 146 -0.30 23.13 10.44
CA ARG A 146 -1.56 22.43 10.09
C ARG A 146 -1.46 20.93 10.28
N TYR A 147 -0.33 20.34 9.90
CA TYR A 147 -0.07 18.92 10.16
C TYR A 147 -0.03 18.62 11.67
N ALA A 148 0.63 19.47 12.46
CA ALA A 148 0.68 19.29 13.92
C ALA A 148 -0.71 19.39 14.56
N ILE A 149 -1.56 20.31 14.10
CA ILE A 149 -2.94 20.43 14.60
C ILE A 149 -3.78 19.22 14.18
N GLY A 150 -3.86 18.89 12.89
CA GLY A 150 -4.71 17.81 12.41
C GLY A 150 -4.27 16.45 12.94
N PHE A 151 -2.98 16.13 12.82
CA PHE A 151 -2.42 14.88 13.34
C PHE A 151 -2.42 14.83 14.88
N GLY A 152 -2.29 15.98 15.54
CA GLY A 152 -2.44 16.11 17.00
C GLY A 152 -3.85 15.82 17.48
N LEU A 153 -4.88 16.26 16.74
CA LEU A 153 -6.28 15.90 17.02
C LEU A 153 -6.52 14.40 16.86
N SER A 154 -6.03 13.80 15.80
CA SER A 154 -6.08 12.34 15.60
C SER A 154 -5.40 11.61 16.76
N PHE A 155 -4.18 12.02 17.13
CA PHE A 155 -3.46 11.47 18.28
C PHE A 155 -4.30 11.53 19.55
N LEU A 156 -4.90 12.69 19.86
CA LEU A 156 -5.75 12.87 21.06
C LEU A 156 -6.96 11.94 21.04
N LEU A 157 -7.61 11.75 19.87
CA LEU A 157 -8.73 10.83 19.73
C LEU A 157 -8.31 9.38 19.99
N PHE A 158 -7.17 8.94 19.47
CA PHE A 158 -6.65 7.60 19.74
C PHE A 158 -6.29 7.42 21.22
N VAL A 159 -5.66 8.39 21.87
CA VAL A 159 -5.37 8.35 23.31
C VAL A 159 -6.67 8.36 24.12
N THR A 160 -7.63 9.21 23.80
CA THR A 160 -8.92 9.26 24.49
C THR A 160 -9.69 7.96 24.32
N SER A 161 -9.55 7.28 23.18
CA SER A 161 -10.23 6.02 22.91
C SER A 161 -9.85 4.90 23.89
N VAL A 162 -8.69 5.00 24.53
CA VAL A 162 -8.22 4.02 25.53
C VAL A 162 -9.13 4.03 26.79
N PHE A 163 -9.74 5.17 27.10
CA PHE A 163 -10.56 5.38 28.30
C PHE A 163 -12.04 5.09 28.08
N VAL A 164 -12.45 4.71 26.87
CA VAL A 164 -13.85 4.43 26.57
C VAL A 164 -14.03 2.98 26.05
N PRO A 165 -15.15 2.33 26.38
CA PRO A 165 -15.42 0.97 25.94
C PRO A 165 -15.83 0.93 24.46
N PRO A 166 -15.71 -0.24 23.79
CA PRO A 166 -16.39 -0.50 22.51
C PRO A 166 -17.93 -0.30 22.66
N PRO A 167 -18.64 0.12 21.60
CA PRO A 167 -18.14 0.47 20.27
C PRO A 167 -17.63 1.92 20.13
N VAL A 168 -17.76 2.77 21.17
CA VAL A 168 -17.38 4.20 21.11
C VAL A 168 -15.90 4.37 20.79
N ARG A 169 -15.05 3.49 21.31
CA ARG A 169 -13.61 3.43 21.00
C ARG A 169 -13.37 3.46 19.50
N PHE A 170 -14.04 2.63 18.73
CA PHE A 170 -13.84 2.49 17.27
C PHE A 170 -14.40 3.67 16.49
N TRP A 171 -15.44 4.33 16.99
CA TRP A 171 -15.90 5.60 16.41
C TRP A 171 -14.85 6.70 16.55
N LEU A 172 -14.15 6.77 17.70
CA LEU A 172 -13.05 7.70 17.90
C LEU A 172 -11.89 7.40 16.95
N TRP A 173 -11.56 6.11 16.72
CA TRP A 173 -10.56 5.74 15.72
C TRP A 173 -10.98 6.18 14.31
N GLY A 174 -12.21 5.89 13.91
CA GLY A 174 -12.73 6.30 12.60
C GLY A 174 -12.66 7.81 12.40
N LEU A 175 -13.04 8.60 13.41
CA LEU A 175 -12.93 10.05 13.36
C LEU A 175 -11.47 10.52 13.30
N GLY A 176 -10.59 9.92 14.10
CA GLY A 176 -9.14 10.22 14.08
C GLY A 176 -8.52 9.94 12.71
N LEU A 177 -8.82 8.78 12.11
CA LEU A 177 -8.36 8.42 10.78
C LEU A 177 -8.92 9.34 9.68
N LEU A 178 -10.19 9.74 9.80
CA LEU A 178 -10.77 10.71 8.88
C LEU A 178 -10.03 12.06 8.93
N ILE A 179 -9.73 12.54 10.14
CA ILE A 179 -8.94 13.77 10.33
C ILE A 179 -7.55 13.60 9.72
N ASP A 180 -6.91 12.46 9.94
CA ASP A 180 -5.60 12.15 9.36
C ASP A 180 -5.63 12.19 7.82
N LEU A 181 -6.63 11.56 7.21
CA LEU A 181 -6.80 11.52 5.75
C LEU A 181 -7.09 12.91 5.14
N VAL A 182 -7.85 13.74 5.83
CA VAL A 182 -8.25 15.07 5.36
C VAL A 182 -7.14 16.11 5.57
N THR A 183 -6.34 15.97 6.62
CA THR A 183 -5.31 16.96 7.00
C THR A 183 -4.36 17.35 5.86
N PRO A 184 -3.76 16.45 5.05
CA PRO A 184 -2.91 16.83 3.94
C PRO A 184 -3.64 17.64 2.87
N MET A 185 -4.93 17.37 2.61
CA MET A 185 -5.73 18.09 1.63
C MET A 185 -5.89 19.56 2.00
N THR A 186 -5.97 19.88 3.31
CA THR A 186 -6.08 21.26 3.81
C THR A 186 -4.85 22.11 3.53
N THR A 187 -3.71 21.48 3.23
CA THR A 187 -2.42 22.15 3.03
C THR A 187 -2.07 22.38 1.57
N LEU A 188 -2.81 21.80 0.61
CA LEU A 188 -2.49 21.83 -0.83
C LEU A 188 -2.28 23.22 -1.39
N HIS A 189 -3.10 24.19 -0.99
CA HIS A 189 -3.00 25.57 -1.46
C HIS A 189 -1.75 26.28 -0.92
N ILE A 190 -1.26 25.90 0.27
CA ILE A 190 -0.02 26.41 0.85
C ILE A 190 1.17 25.75 0.16
N GLN A 191 1.13 24.44 -0.01
CA GLN A 191 2.19 23.67 -0.65
C GLN A 191 2.40 24.07 -2.11
N ALA A 192 1.35 24.52 -2.80
CA ALA A 192 1.46 25.05 -4.18
C ALA A 192 2.33 26.34 -4.29
N ARG A 193 2.59 27.02 -3.18
CA ARG A 193 3.46 28.21 -3.12
C ARG A 193 4.90 27.89 -2.72
N LEU A 194 5.16 26.64 -2.34
CA LEU A 194 6.49 26.16 -1.98
C LEU A 194 7.20 25.61 -3.22
N PRO A 195 8.55 25.49 -3.17
CA PRO A 195 9.27 24.74 -4.20
C PRO A 195 8.58 23.40 -4.45
N ARG A 196 8.48 23.02 -5.72
CA ARG A 196 7.78 21.81 -6.11
C ARG A 196 8.33 20.64 -5.33
N PHE A 197 7.46 19.74 -5.00
CA PHE A 197 7.79 18.51 -4.32
C PHE A 197 8.49 17.59 -5.32
N SER A 198 9.74 17.20 -5.06
CA SER A 198 10.41 16.20 -5.86
C SER A 198 9.68 14.87 -5.67
N THR A 199 9.12 14.34 -6.74
CA THR A 199 8.31 13.12 -6.70
C THR A 199 9.02 11.94 -7.37
N SER A 200 10.30 12.12 -7.71
CA SER A 200 11.06 11.14 -8.49
C SER A 200 11.16 9.76 -7.83
N ARG A 201 11.25 9.70 -6.48
CA ARG A 201 11.40 8.44 -5.73
C ARG A 201 10.10 7.84 -5.18
N LEU A 202 9.03 8.64 -5.12
CA LEU A 202 7.77 8.16 -4.56
C LEU A 202 7.19 6.94 -5.31
N PRO A 203 7.22 6.89 -6.66
CA PRO A 203 6.84 5.69 -7.40
C PRO A 203 7.73 4.49 -7.11
N GLU A 204 9.05 4.68 -6.93
CA GLU A 204 9.97 3.61 -6.57
C GLU A 204 9.64 3.05 -5.18
N ARG A 205 9.43 3.91 -4.19
CA ARG A 205 9.07 3.49 -2.82
C ARG A 205 7.73 2.77 -2.76
N LEU A 206 6.71 3.26 -3.45
CA LEU A 206 5.42 2.55 -3.51
C LEU A 206 5.53 1.23 -4.26
N GLY A 207 6.33 1.17 -5.33
CA GLY A 207 6.63 -0.09 -6.00
C GLY A 207 7.30 -1.11 -5.09
N LEU A 208 8.28 -0.70 -4.27
CA LEU A 208 8.91 -1.56 -3.27
C LEU A 208 7.90 -2.04 -2.22
N PHE A 209 7.03 -1.16 -1.74
CA PHE A 209 5.98 -1.54 -0.80
C PHE A 209 4.97 -2.51 -1.42
N VAL A 210 4.62 -2.36 -2.70
CA VAL A 210 3.80 -3.33 -3.44
C VAL A 210 4.48 -4.70 -3.51
N ILE A 211 5.80 -4.77 -3.73
CA ILE A 211 6.55 -6.05 -3.69
C ILE A 211 6.44 -6.71 -2.31
N ILE A 212 6.59 -5.93 -1.26
CA ILE A 212 6.46 -6.40 0.12
C ILE A 212 5.07 -7.02 0.34
N VAL A 213 4.04 -6.28 -0.03
CA VAL A 213 2.64 -6.70 0.14
C VAL A 213 2.30 -7.91 -0.72
N LEU A 214 2.83 -8.01 -1.94
CA LEU A 214 2.70 -9.19 -2.78
C LEU A 214 3.35 -10.43 -2.17
N GLY A 215 4.35 -10.25 -1.31
CA GLY A 215 4.94 -11.34 -0.54
C GLY A 215 3.91 -12.12 0.28
N GLU A 216 2.84 -11.45 0.76
CA GLU A 216 1.76 -12.11 1.49
C GLU A 216 0.97 -13.09 0.64
N THR A 217 0.84 -12.86 -0.67
CA THR A 217 0.21 -13.84 -1.56
C THR A 217 1.04 -15.13 -1.63
N LEU A 218 2.37 -15.00 -1.66
CA LEU A 218 3.27 -16.15 -1.66
C LEU A 218 3.23 -16.89 -0.31
N VAL A 219 3.23 -16.16 0.80
CA VAL A 219 3.07 -16.71 2.14
C VAL A 219 1.72 -17.42 2.27
N GLY A 220 0.64 -16.84 1.74
CA GLY A 220 -0.68 -17.44 1.71
C GLY A 220 -0.70 -18.79 0.98
N VAL A 221 -0.03 -18.90 -0.18
CA VAL A 221 0.13 -20.18 -0.89
C VAL A 221 0.86 -21.20 -0.03
N VAL A 222 2.00 -20.84 0.54
CA VAL A 222 2.83 -21.73 1.36
C VAL A 222 2.05 -22.23 2.58
N ARG A 223 1.37 -21.33 3.30
CA ARG A 223 0.53 -21.68 4.46
C ARG A 223 -0.64 -22.58 4.05
N GLY A 224 -1.34 -22.25 2.93
CA GLY A 224 -2.44 -23.05 2.42
C GLY A 224 -2.02 -24.49 2.05
N VAL A 225 -0.86 -24.62 1.38
CA VAL A 225 -0.30 -25.95 1.06
C VAL A 225 0.13 -26.69 2.34
N ALA A 226 0.75 -26.00 3.28
CA ALA A 226 1.20 -26.59 4.56
C ALA A 226 0.04 -27.05 5.45
N ALA A 227 -1.14 -26.46 5.30
CA ALA A 227 -2.35 -26.86 6.03
C ALA A 227 -2.98 -28.16 5.48
N GLN A 228 -2.58 -28.63 4.31
CA GLN A 228 -3.09 -29.87 3.70
C GLN A 228 -2.45 -31.10 4.34
N HIS A 229 -3.27 -32.10 4.69
CA HIS A 229 -2.80 -33.37 5.25
C HIS A 229 -2.03 -34.22 4.24
N HIS A 230 -2.36 -34.12 2.97
CA HIS A 230 -1.72 -34.86 1.87
C HIS A 230 -1.48 -33.95 0.67
N LEU A 231 -0.25 -33.98 0.15
CA LEU A 231 0.10 -33.26 -1.08
C LEU A 231 -0.46 -34.05 -2.30
N THR A 232 -1.57 -33.61 -2.82
CA THR A 232 -2.19 -34.14 -4.03
C THR A 232 -1.82 -33.31 -5.26
N LEU A 233 -2.05 -33.85 -6.46
CA LEU A 233 -1.90 -33.08 -7.69
C LEU A 233 -2.83 -31.85 -7.68
N ALA A 234 -4.05 -31.97 -7.14
CA ALA A 234 -4.98 -30.85 -7.01
C ALA A 234 -4.41 -29.75 -6.12
N THR A 235 -3.82 -30.11 -4.97
CA THR A 235 -3.14 -29.14 -4.07
C THR A 235 -2.00 -28.43 -4.78
N MET A 236 -1.17 -29.16 -5.53
CA MET A 236 -0.06 -28.57 -6.29
C MET A 236 -0.56 -27.61 -7.38
N LEU A 237 -1.62 -27.99 -8.10
CA LEU A 237 -2.22 -27.13 -9.13
C LEU A 237 -2.85 -25.86 -8.52
N THR A 238 -3.57 -26.00 -7.41
CA THR A 238 -4.19 -24.88 -6.71
C THR A 238 -3.12 -23.92 -6.16
N GLY A 239 -2.06 -24.47 -5.54
CA GLY A 239 -0.91 -23.69 -5.08
C GLY A 239 -0.19 -22.97 -6.23
N GLY A 240 0.04 -23.68 -7.35
CA GLY A 240 0.63 -23.10 -8.57
C GLY A 240 -0.21 -21.97 -9.17
N LEU A 241 -1.54 -22.11 -9.19
CA LEU A 241 -2.45 -21.04 -9.63
C LEU A 241 -2.45 -19.86 -8.68
N GLY A 242 -2.38 -20.10 -7.36
CA GLY A 242 -2.24 -19.04 -6.35
C GLY A 242 -0.93 -18.26 -6.54
N MET A 243 0.20 -18.95 -6.78
CA MET A 243 1.47 -18.31 -7.12
C MET A 243 1.38 -17.50 -8.42
N ALA A 244 0.74 -18.07 -9.46
CA ALA A 244 0.54 -17.39 -10.74
C ALA A 244 -0.31 -16.13 -10.58
N LEU A 245 -1.33 -16.15 -9.72
CA LEU A 245 -2.18 -15.00 -9.43
C LEU A 245 -1.37 -13.87 -8.78
N GLY A 246 -0.54 -14.17 -7.77
CA GLY A 246 0.37 -13.19 -7.17
C GLY A 246 1.35 -12.59 -8.18
N PHE A 247 1.96 -13.44 -9.02
CA PHE A 247 2.85 -13.02 -10.11
C PHE A 247 2.11 -12.17 -11.15
N GLY A 248 0.89 -12.54 -11.50
CA GLY A 248 0.06 -11.77 -12.45
C GLY A 248 -0.30 -10.38 -11.94
N LEU A 249 -0.65 -10.24 -10.64
CA LEU A 249 -0.86 -8.94 -10.00
C LEU A 249 0.42 -8.09 -10.00
N TRP A 250 1.57 -8.71 -9.69
CA TRP A 250 2.88 -8.08 -9.84
C TRP A 250 3.10 -7.55 -11.25
N TRP A 251 2.88 -8.41 -12.28
CA TRP A 251 3.10 -8.05 -13.68
C TRP A 251 2.23 -6.86 -14.08
N VAL A 252 0.92 -6.92 -13.80
CA VAL A 252 0.00 -5.84 -14.15
C VAL A 252 0.39 -4.52 -13.47
N TYR A 253 0.77 -4.53 -12.20
CA TYR A 253 1.20 -3.31 -11.51
C TYR A 253 2.50 -2.74 -12.10
N PHE A 254 3.51 -3.58 -12.31
CA PHE A 254 4.84 -3.11 -12.74
C PHE A 254 4.89 -2.68 -14.20
N ASP A 255 4.09 -3.29 -15.07
CA ASP A 255 4.01 -2.87 -16.48
C ASP A 255 3.23 -1.57 -16.66
N PHE A 256 2.15 -1.37 -15.89
CA PHE A 256 1.22 -0.28 -16.17
C PHE A 256 1.31 0.90 -15.19
N VAL A 257 1.85 0.70 -13.99
CA VAL A 257 1.87 1.73 -12.94
C VAL A 257 3.28 2.10 -12.48
N ALA A 258 4.10 1.11 -12.16
CA ALA A 258 5.41 1.35 -11.58
C ALA A 258 6.31 2.19 -12.52
N ARG A 259 7.20 3.00 -11.93
CA ARG A 259 8.14 3.88 -12.64
C ARG A 259 7.49 5.00 -13.47
N ARG A 260 6.16 5.16 -13.41
CA ARG A 260 5.47 6.24 -14.11
C ARG A 260 5.15 7.37 -13.14
N GLN A 261 5.38 8.59 -13.59
CA GLN A 261 5.03 9.77 -12.82
C GLN A 261 3.54 10.09 -12.94
N PHE A 262 2.96 10.68 -11.91
CA PHE A 262 1.58 11.15 -11.96
C PHE A 262 1.49 12.51 -12.67
N LYS A 263 0.28 12.86 -13.13
CA LYS A 263 -0.04 14.13 -13.80
C LYS A 263 0.40 15.33 -12.96
N ARG A 264 0.79 16.41 -13.62
CA ARG A 264 1.15 17.66 -12.95
C ARG A 264 -0.09 18.37 -12.41
N GLY A 265 -0.02 18.85 -11.18
CA GLY A 265 -1.10 19.59 -10.50
C GLY A 265 -1.18 19.28 -9.02
N ARG A 266 -1.84 20.13 -8.25
CA ARG A 266 -1.84 20.06 -6.77
C ARG A 266 -2.57 18.84 -6.19
N TRP A 267 -3.55 18.28 -6.90
CA TRP A 267 -4.36 17.16 -6.43
C TRP A 267 -3.79 15.79 -6.80
N TRP A 268 -3.05 15.68 -7.90
CA TRP A 268 -2.62 14.42 -8.45
C TRP A 268 -1.71 13.59 -7.53
N PRO A 269 -0.73 14.21 -6.82
CA PRO A 269 0.09 13.45 -5.87
C PRO A 269 -0.73 12.76 -4.79
N ILE A 270 -1.72 13.48 -4.20
CA ILE A 270 -2.60 12.93 -3.16
C ILE A 270 -3.53 11.88 -3.75
N THR A 271 -4.19 12.15 -4.88
CA THR A 271 -5.09 11.18 -5.53
C THR A 271 -4.33 9.90 -5.86
N TRP A 272 -3.17 10.02 -6.47
CA TRP A 272 -2.31 8.88 -6.80
C TRP A 272 -1.93 8.07 -5.57
N THR A 273 -1.49 8.73 -4.50
CA THR A 273 -1.12 8.07 -3.25
C THR A 273 -2.32 7.36 -2.60
N TYR A 274 -3.49 8.02 -2.55
CA TYR A 274 -4.67 7.46 -1.90
C TYR A 274 -5.27 6.29 -2.67
N LEU A 275 -5.14 6.27 -3.99
CA LEU A 275 -5.56 5.12 -4.80
C LEU A 275 -4.70 3.87 -4.55
N HIS A 276 -3.45 4.04 -4.09
CA HIS A 276 -2.60 2.91 -3.71
C HIS A 276 -3.08 2.22 -2.43
N LEU A 277 -3.75 2.92 -1.51
CA LEU A 277 -4.25 2.30 -0.29
C LEU A 277 -5.22 1.14 -0.56
N PRO A 278 -6.33 1.32 -1.30
CA PRO A 278 -7.23 0.20 -1.62
C PRO A 278 -6.60 -0.82 -2.58
N LEU A 279 -5.66 -0.44 -3.44
CA LEU A 279 -4.87 -1.39 -4.21
C LEU A 279 -4.10 -2.34 -3.30
N LEU A 280 -3.35 -1.80 -2.33
CA LEU A 280 -2.57 -2.58 -1.38
C LEU A 280 -3.45 -3.48 -0.51
N MET A 281 -4.59 -2.95 -0.03
CA MET A 281 -5.59 -3.76 0.68
C MET A 281 -6.08 -4.93 -0.18
N GLY A 282 -6.38 -4.68 -1.47
CA GLY A 282 -6.78 -5.72 -2.40
C GLY A 282 -5.72 -6.81 -2.57
N ILE A 283 -4.45 -6.44 -2.70
CA ILE A 283 -3.35 -7.40 -2.83
C ILE A 283 -3.19 -8.26 -1.56
N VAL A 284 -3.22 -7.65 -0.37
CA VAL A 284 -3.15 -8.38 0.91
C VAL A 284 -4.34 -9.32 1.09
N ALA A 285 -5.55 -8.82 0.83
CA ALA A 285 -6.76 -9.62 0.91
C ALA A 285 -6.77 -10.78 -0.11
N ALA A 286 -6.15 -10.60 -1.29
CA ALA A 286 -5.94 -11.68 -2.24
C ALA A 286 -5.03 -12.76 -1.65
N GLY A 287 -3.97 -12.39 -0.93
CA GLY A 287 -3.10 -13.34 -0.21
C GLY A 287 -3.86 -14.15 0.84
N ALA A 288 -4.67 -13.48 1.68
CA ALA A 288 -5.55 -14.14 2.65
C ALA A 288 -6.57 -15.08 1.97
N GLY A 289 -7.16 -14.64 0.85
CA GLY A 289 -8.07 -15.45 0.06
C GLY A 289 -7.39 -16.68 -0.55
N VAL A 290 -6.19 -16.52 -1.14
CA VAL A 290 -5.40 -17.63 -1.69
C VAL A 290 -5.07 -18.67 -0.62
N ASN A 291 -4.67 -18.25 0.59
CA ASN A 291 -4.43 -19.15 1.71
C ASN A 291 -5.64 -20.09 1.93
N ASN A 292 -6.83 -19.52 2.04
CA ASN A 292 -8.06 -20.28 2.28
C ASN A 292 -8.49 -21.16 1.09
N VAL A 293 -8.31 -20.67 -0.14
CA VAL A 293 -8.62 -21.43 -1.35
C VAL A 293 -7.69 -22.63 -1.48
N VAL A 294 -6.40 -22.47 -1.21
CA VAL A 294 -5.40 -23.55 -1.28
C VAL A 294 -5.56 -24.53 -0.12
N ALA A 295 -5.92 -24.06 1.07
CA ALA A 295 -6.19 -24.90 2.23
C ALA A 295 -7.50 -25.70 2.11
N SER A 296 -8.39 -25.36 1.17
CA SER A 296 -9.70 -26.01 1.02
C SER A 296 -9.56 -27.39 0.38
N GLU A 297 -10.07 -28.42 1.07
CA GLU A 297 -10.17 -29.80 0.55
C GLU A 297 -11.55 -30.06 -0.09
N THR A 298 -12.44 -29.07 -0.09
CA THR A 298 -13.82 -29.21 -0.57
C THR A 298 -13.93 -29.04 -2.09
N THR A 299 -14.97 -29.66 -2.68
CA THR A 299 -15.28 -29.53 -4.10
C THR A 299 -15.86 -28.16 -4.46
N ALA A 300 -16.47 -27.45 -3.50
CA ALA A 300 -17.00 -26.11 -3.65
C ALA A 300 -16.51 -25.22 -2.50
N LEU A 301 -16.15 -23.98 -2.82
CA LEU A 301 -15.69 -23.00 -1.85
C LEU A 301 -16.85 -22.33 -1.11
N SER A 302 -16.61 -21.95 0.16
CA SER A 302 -17.58 -21.13 0.89
C SER A 302 -17.85 -19.80 0.17
N ALA A 303 -19.05 -19.26 0.36
CA ALA A 303 -19.41 -17.97 -0.23
C ALA A 303 -18.42 -16.86 0.20
N GLU A 304 -18.06 -16.86 1.48
CA GLU A 304 -17.16 -15.89 2.06
C GLU A 304 -15.78 -15.92 1.41
N THR A 305 -15.17 -17.12 1.27
CA THR A 305 -13.86 -17.28 0.62
C THR A 305 -13.90 -16.86 -0.84
N ARG A 306 -14.95 -17.26 -1.56
CA ARG A 306 -15.15 -16.92 -2.98
C ARG A 306 -15.27 -15.40 -3.17
N TRP A 307 -16.09 -14.71 -2.35
CA TRP A 307 -16.25 -13.27 -2.41
C TRP A 307 -15.00 -12.53 -1.97
N LEU A 308 -14.27 -13.02 -0.96
CA LEU A 308 -13.03 -12.39 -0.51
C LEU A 308 -11.99 -12.35 -1.64
N ILE A 309 -11.63 -13.51 -2.21
CA ILE A 309 -10.56 -13.57 -3.21
C ILE A 309 -10.96 -12.85 -4.51
N SER A 310 -12.19 -13.03 -4.98
CA SER A 310 -12.65 -12.39 -6.20
C SER A 310 -12.79 -10.88 -6.03
N GLY A 311 -13.31 -10.43 -4.89
CA GLY A 311 -13.40 -9.00 -4.54
C GLY A 311 -12.01 -8.36 -4.36
N ALA A 312 -11.06 -9.09 -3.78
CA ALA A 312 -9.69 -8.65 -3.63
C ALA A 312 -8.98 -8.46 -4.98
N VAL A 313 -9.11 -9.43 -5.89
CA VAL A 313 -8.60 -9.33 -7.27
C VAL A 313 -9.30 -8.20 -8.03
N ALA A 314 -10.62 -8.08 -7.88
CA ALA A 314 -11.39 -6.98 -8.48
C ALA A 314 -10.87 -5.61 -7.99
N ALA A 315 -10.68 -5.44 -6.69
CA ALA A 315 -10.12 -4.21 -6.11
C ALA A 315 -8.72 -3.93 -6.68
N ALA A 316 -7.82 -4.92 -6.69
CA ALA A 316 -6.48 -4.75 -7.22
C ALA A 316 -6.49 -4.28 -8.69
N LEU A 317 -7.32 -4.88 -9.54
CA LEU A 317 -7.42 -4.50 -10.96
C LEU A 317 -8.09 -3.13 -11.15
N ILE A 318 -9.21 -2.86 -10.48
CA ILE A 318 -9.93 -1.59 -10.60
C ILE A 318 -9.05 -0.43 -10.15
N PHE A 319 -8.39 -0.55 -8.97
CA PHE A 319 -7.55 0.52 -8.47
C PHE A 319 -6.27 0.68 -9.28
N THR A 320 -5.71 -0.39 -9.87
CA THR A 320 -4.64 -0.26 -10.87
C THR A 320 -5.10 0.54 -12.08
N GLY A 321 -6.30 0.28 -12.60
CA GLY A 321 -6.89 1.06 -13.69
C GLY A 321 -7.13 2.53 -13.33
N LEU A 322 -7.62 2.83 -12.11
CA LEU A 322 -7.79 4.19 -11.61
C LEU A 322 -6.46 4.92 -11.45
N ILE A 323 -5.43 4.24 -10.95
CA ILE A 323 -4.08 4.80 -10.84
C ILE A 323 -3.53 5.13 -12.23
N GLU A 324 -3.73 4.27 -13.22
CA GLU A 324 -3.29 4.51 -14.60
C GLU A 324 -3.91 5.78 -15.19
N LEU A 325 -5.17 6.10 -14.88
CA LEU A 325 -5.83 7.34 -15.30
C LEU A 325 -5.19 8.61 -14.70
N VAL A 326 -4.52 8.48 -13.57
CA VAL A 326 -3.85 9.59 -12.86
C VAL A 326 -2.41 9.79 -13.34
N LEU A 327 -1.82 8.80 -14.02
CA LEU A 327 -0.44 8.84 -14.51
C LEU A 327 -0.27 9.80 -15.68
N GLN A 328 0.91 10.40 -15.76
CA GLN A 328 1.32 11.20 -16.91
C GLN A 328 1.63 10.26 -18.09
N ARG A 329 1.03 10.55 -19.23
CA ARG A 329 1.38 9.82 -20.45
C ARG A 329 2.61 10.43 -21.10
N ARG A 330 3.43 9.57 -21.69
CA ARG A 330 4.48 9.96 -22.62
C ARG A 330 3.88 10.05 -24.02
N GLU A 331 4.45 10.91 -24.87
CA GLU A 331 4.00 11.06 -26.27
C GLU A 331 4.21 9.78 -27.08
N ASP A 332 5.28 9.03 -26.77
CA ASP A 332 5.69 7.77 -27.35
C ASP A 332 5.08 6.53 -26.67
N GLU A 333 4.13 6.72 -25.74
CA GLU A 333 3.58 5.61 -24.98
C GLU A 333 2.65 4.74 -25.81
N PRO A 334 2.97 3.44 -26.01
CA PRO A 334 2.23 2.57 -26.92
C PRO A 334 0.87 2.11 -26.36
N THR A 335 0.62 2.26 -25.03
CA THR A 335 -0.66 1.89 -24.43
C THR A 335 -1.78 2.82 -24.89
N HIS A 336 -2.94 2.27 -25.27
CA HIS A 336 -4.09 3.11 -25.61
C HIS A 336 -4.72 3.73 -24.34
N PRO A 337 -4.94 5.06 -24.29
CA PRO A 337 -5.32 5.80 -23.07
C PRO A 337 -6.62 5.35 -22.42
N GLN A 338 -7.56 4.88 -23.20
CA GLN A 338 -8.88 4.46 -22.71
C GLN A 338 -8.99 2.93 -22.62
N LEU A 339 -8.37 2.20 -23.55
CA LEU A 339 -8.48 0.74 -23.59
C LEU A 339 -7.78 0.08 -22.42
N SER A 340 -6.57 0.53 -22.05
CA SER A 340 -5.79 -0.06 -20.95
C SER A 340 -6.53 -0.01 -19.61
N PRO A 341 -7.02 1.16 -19.13
CA PRO A 341 -7.84 1.20 -17.91
C PRO A 341 -9.18 0.45 -18.06
N ALA A 342 -9.84 0.53 -19.23
CA ALA A 342 -11.11 -0.14 -19.46
C ALA A 342 -11.01 -1.67 -19.35
N LEU A 343 -9.92 -2.26 -19.86
CA LEU A 343 -9.65 -3.69 -19.69
C LEU A 343 -9.52 -4.08 -18.21
N LYS A 344 -8.89 -3.24 -17.39
CA LYS A 344 -8.75 -3.48 -15.94
C LYS A 344 -10.08 -3.37 -15.22
N PHE A 345 -10.91 -2.40 -15.57
CA PHE A 345 -12.27 -2.28 -15.04
C PHE A 345 -13.15 -3.46 -15.46
N ALA A 346 -13.11 -3.85 -16.74
CA ALA A 346 -13.85 -5.01 -17.22
C ALA A 346 -13.42 -6.31 -16.53
N ALA A 347 -12.10 -6.50 -16.34
CA ALA A 347 -11.58 -7.66 -15.63
C ALA A 347 -11.94 -7.62 -14.12
N GLY A 348 -11.91 -6.46 -13.48
CA GLY A 348 -12.37 -6.30 -12.09
C GLY A 348 -13.85 -6.61 -11.93
N LEU A 349 -14.71 -6.10 -12.82
CA LEU A 349 -16.14 -6.46 -12.85
C LEU A 349 -16.34 -7.95 -13.16
N GLY A 350 -15.54 -8.52 -14.07
CA GLY A 350 -15.52 -9.95 -14.36
C GLY A 350 -15.19 -10.80 -13.12
N ALA A 351 -14.22 -10.36 -12.29
CA ALA A 351 -13.90 -11.05 -11.04
C ALA A 351 -15.08 -11.02 -10.04
N ILE A 352 -15.80 -9.91 -9.93
CA ILE A 352 -17.05 -9.83 -9.16
C ILE A 352 -18.11 -10.76 -9.75
N GLY A 353 -18.24 -10.83 -11.08
CA GLY A 353 -19.13 -11.76 -11.77
C GLY A 353 -18.80 -13.22 -11.45
N VAL A 354 -17.51 -13.59 -11.47
CA VAL A 354 -17.04 -14.94 -11.08
C VAL A 354 -17.47 -15.28 -9.65
N ALA A 355 -17.39 -14.33 -8.69
CA ALA A 355 -17.91 -14.55 -7.34
C ALA A 355 -19.41 -14.81 -7.33
N GLY A 356 -20.20 -14.10 -8.14
CA GLY A 356 -21.65 -14.21 -8.18
C GLY A 356 -22.15 -15.53 -8.76
N ILE A 357 -21.54 -16.01 -9.87
CA ILE A 357 -21.98 -17.23 -10.58
C ILE A 357 -21.28 -18.48 -10.07
N GLY A 358 -20.18 -18.35 -9.33
CA GLY A 358 -19.28 -19.45 -8.99
C GLY A 358 -19.69 -20.25 -7.75
N GLN A 359 -21.00 -20.45 -7.48
CA GLN A 359 -21.46 -21.14 -6.27
C GLN A 359 -20.92 -22.57 -6.16
N ASP A 360 -20.81 -23.26 -7.30
CA ASP A 360 -20.34 -24.64 -7.38
C ASP A 360 -18.86 -24.74 -7.83
N PHE A 361 -18.15 -23.61 -7.92
CA PHE A 361 -16.75 -23.63 -8.37
C PHE A 361 -15.82 -24.13 -7.27
N GLY A 362 -15.04 -25.14 -7.61
CA GLY A 362 -13.92 -25.58 -6.79
C GLY A 362 -12.71 -24.65 -6.90
N PRO A 363 -11.71 -24.85 -6.03
CA PRO A 363 -10.50 -24.03 -5.98
C PRO A 363 -9.81 -23.80 -7.33
N ILE A 364 -9.60 -24.87 -8.11
CA ILE A 364 -8.91 -24.81 -9.41
C ILE A 364 -9.69 -23.97 -10.42
N ILE A 365 -11.02 -24.17 -10.52
CA ILE A 365 -11.85 -23.44 -11.48
C ILE A 365 -11.86 -21.95 -11.14
N LEU A 366 -12.08 -21.61 -9.87
CA LEU A 366 -12.10 -20.22 -9.42
C LEU A 366 -10.80 -19.52 -9.71
N LEU A 367 -9.65 -20.09 -9.29
CA LEU A 367 -8.33 -19.47 -9.52
C LEU A 367 -7.99 -19.40 -11.02
N SER A 368 -8.38 -20.42 -11.81
CA SER A 368 -8.17 -20.40 -13.27
C SER A 368 -8.93 -19.26 -13.96
N LEU A 369 -10.19 -19.02 -13.55
CA LEU A 369 -10.98 -17.91 -14.09
C LEU A 369 -10.41 -16.55 -13.70
N LEU A 370 -10.04 -16.37 -12.42
CA LEU A 370 -9.40 -15.13 -11.97
C LEU A 370 -8.05 -14.89 -12.67
N MET A 371 -7.26 -15.96 -12.83
CA MET A 371 -5.99 -15.87 -13.57
C MET A 371 -6.23 -15.56 -15.05
N GLY A 372 -7.28 -16.10 -15.67
CA GLY A 372 -7.67 -15.78 -17.04
C GLY A 372 -7.93 -14.28 -17.26
N LEU A 373 -8.59 -13.62 -16.29
CA LEU A 373 -8.81 -12.17 -16.33
C LEU A 373 -7.50 -11.37 -16.25
N ILE A 374 -6.53 -11.86 -15.47
CA ILE A 374 -5.20 -11.25 -15.36
C ILE A 374 -4.37 -11.51 -16.63
N ILE A 375 -4.43 -12.72 -17.20
CA ILE A 375 -3.73 -13.07 -18.44
C ILE A 375 -4.14 -12.14 -19.59
N ILE A 376 -5.39 -11.72 -19.69
CA ILE A 376 -5.84 -10.74 -20.68
C ILE A 376 -5.03 -9.45 -20.57
N GLN A 377 -4.77 -8.97 -19.35
CA GLN A 377 -3.96 -7.78 -19.11
C GLN A 377 -2.49 -8.01 -19.52
N MET A 378 -1.95 -9.18 -19.18
CA MET A 378 -0.55 -9.54 -19.52
C MET A 378 -0.38 -9.64 -21.05
N ILE A 379 -1.33 -10.26 -21.76
CA ILE A 379 -1.31 -10.34 -23.23
C ILE A 379 -1.35 -8.94 -23.85
N TYR A 380 -2.21 -8.05 -23.32
CA TYR A 380 -2.27 -6.67 -23.78
C TYR A 380 -0.95 -5.94 -23.51
N GLY A 381 -0.36 -6.10 -22.32
CA GLY A 381 0.96 -5.54 -21.98
C GLY A 381 2.07 -6.05 -22.93
N ALA A 382 2.13 -7.37 -23.16
CA ALA A 382 3.08 -7.98 -24.08
C ALA A 382 2.89 -7.45 -25.53
N TYR A 383 1.64 -7.38 -26.00
CA TYR A 383 1.33 -6.81 -27.31
C TYR A 383 1.85 -5.37 -27.46
N VAL A 384 1.63 -4.54 -26.43
CA VAL A 384 2.11 -3.16 -26.39
C VAL A 384 3.64 -3.12 -26.40
N TRP A 385 4.28 -3.95 -25.56
CA TRP A 385 5.75 -4.02 -25.44
C TRP A 385 6.44 -4.38 -26.78
N PHE A 386 5.91 -5.36 -27.52
CA PHE A 386 6.45 -5.74 -28.83
C PHE A 386 6.26 -4.67 -29.92
N ARG A 387 5.38 -3.69 -29.71
CA ARG A 387 5.18 -2.57 -30.61
C ARG A 387 6.04 -1.35 -30.30
N GLN A 388 6.78 -1.36 -29.18
CA GLN A 388 7.72 -0.29 -28.87
C GLN A 388 8.89 -0.35 -29.85
N PRO A 389 9.25 0.79 -30.50
CA PRO A 389 10.51 0.86 -31.24
C PRO A 389 11.65 0.53 -30.27
N LEU A 390 12.57 -0.32 -30.70
CA LEU A 390 13.82 -0.53 -29.96
C LEU A 390 14.48 0.84 -29.77
N ALA A 391 14.72 1.25 -28.53
CA ALA A 391 15.53 2.43 -28.25
C ALA A 391 16.87 2.21 -28.98
N GLU A 392 17.25 3.12 -29.87
CA GLU A 392 18.57 3.09 -30.49
C GLU A 392 19.60 3.02 -29.36
N PRO A 393 20.56 2.09 -29.41
CA PRO A 393 21.62 2.07 -28.42
C PRO A 393 22.29 3.45 -28.44
N MET A 394 22.29 4.16 -27.32
CA MET A 394 23.06 5.39 -27.19
C MET A 394 24.50 4.98 -27.49
N LEU A 395 24.97 5.34 -28.68
CA LEU A 395 26.37 5.26 -29.02
C LEU A 395 27.08 6.17 -28.03
N GLU A 396 27.78 5.56 -27.07
CA GLU A 396 28.74 6.27 -26.21
C GLU A 396 29.75 6.95 -27.11
N THR A 397 29.59 8.27 -27.29
CA THR A 397 30.62 9.14 -27.93
C THR A 397 31.41 9.83 -26.83
#